data_5579985ecb2df60cc6908b63ca11e043
#
_entry.id   5579985ecb2df60cc6908b63ca11e043
#
_cell.length_a   1.000
_cell.length_b   1.000
_cell.length_c   1.000
_cell.angle_alpha   90.00
_cell.angle_beta   90.00
_cell.angle_gamma   90.00
#
_symmetry.space_group_name_H-M   'P 1'
#
loop_
_entity.id
_entity.type
_entity.pdbx_description
1 polymer ?
#
loop_
_entity_poly.entity_id
_entity_poly.type
_entity_poly.pdbx_seq_one_letter_code
_entity_poly.pdbx_strand_id
1 'polypeptide(L)'
;MRLLGGTILAYKVALIYNDPIPDRYSQMGEADAVSDVLEEVNAVYDALQVMGHSVAKVPLVPPIDDVRTILAELDADIFFNLFEGFAGQPETEAMVAGMMAAMGKPFTGSAAPTLALALDKAKAKELLMAAGVNTPRYQVLYPHTMDNFCLQFPVIVKPVAEDASHGMTQDSVVNDRTALIGQVEKVCLNYGGRALVEEFLNGRELSATIMGMRKPIVLSISEIVFSLPDGLPNMLTFGAKWLTDDVYFHHTDPVCPAQIDD
;
A
#
# COMPACT_ATOMS: atom_id res chain seq x y z
N MET A 1 -27.35 -8.97 17.06
CA MET A 1 -26.87 -7.59 17.16
C MET A 1 -28.05 -6.72 17.57
N ARG A 2 -28.13 -6.26 18.84
CA ARG A 2 -29.21 -5.37 19.30
C ARG A 2 -28.84 -3.95 18.89
N LEU A 3 -29.55 -3.40 17.93
CA LEU A 3 -29.53 -1.96 17.63
C LEU A 3 -30.15 -1.22 18.84
N LEU A 4 -29.33 -0.57 19.63
CA LEU A 4 -29.79 0.46 20.53
C LEU A 4 -30.25 1.62 19.64
N GLY A 5 -31.50 2.05 19.79
CA GLY A 5 -32.12 3.13 19.01
C GLY A 5 -31.45 4.47 19.26
N GLY A 6 -30.33 4.71 18.59
CA GLY A 6 -29.69 6.01 18.47
C GLY A 6 -29.92 6.51 17.06
N THR A 7 -30.37 7.74 16.94
CA THR A 7 -30.40 8.47 15.66
C THR A 7 -28.99 8.44 15.08
N ILE A 8 -28.81 7.81 13.91
CA ILE A 8 -27.54 7.89 13.18
C ILE A 8 -27.36 9.34 12.80
N LEU A 9 -26.33 9.99 13.37
CA LEU A 9 -25.98 11.36 12.95
C LEU A 9 -25.49 11.28 11.51
N ALA A 10 -26.18 11.98 10.62
CA ALA A 10 -25.72 12.15 9.24
C ALA A 10 -24.55 13.13 9.22
N TYR A 11 -23.44 12.71 8.64
CA TYR A 11 -22.25 13.56 8.43
C TYR A 11 -22.15 13.99 6.98
N LYS A 12 -21.55 15.16 6.76
CA LYS A 12 -21.01 15.55 5.46
C LYS A 12 -19.61 14.97 5.34
N VAL A 13 -19.43 14.02 4.45
CA VAL A 13 -18.17 13.31 4.22
C VAL A 13 -17.56 13.77 2.91
N ALA A 14 -16.31 14.23 2.93
CA ALA A 14 -15.52 14.42 1.73
C ALA A 14 -14.67 13.16 1.52
N LEU A 15 -14.92 12.43 0.45
CA LEU A 15 -14.19 11.26 0.04
C LEU A 15 -13.02 11.68 -0.85
N ILE A 16 -11.82 11.68 -0.27
CA ILE A 16 -10.58 12.20 -0.87
C ILE A 16 -9.84 11.04 -1.53
N TYR A 17 -9.43 11.18 -2.79
CA TYR A 17 -8.75 10.12 -3.53
C TYR A 17 -7.91 10.68 -4.69
N ASN A 18 -7.03 9.87 -5.25
CA ASN A 18 -6.28 10.20 -6.46
C ASN A 18 -7.21 10.20 -7.68
N ASP A 19 -7.18 11.27 -8.47
CA ASP A 19 -7.81 11.20 -9.79
C ASP A 19 -6.98 10.26 -10.69
N PRO A 20 -7.58 9.24 -11.34
CA PRO A 20 -6.86 8.30 -12.19
C PRO A 20 -6.49 8.96 -13.52
N ILE A 21 -5.48 9.81 -13.50
CA ILE A 21 -4.91 10.43 -14.70
C ILE A 21 -3.72 9.59 -15.20
N PRO A 22 -3.47 9.55 -16.54
CA PRO A 22 -2.29 8.88 -17.06
C PRO A 22 -1.00 9.44 -16.46
N ASP A 23 -0.14 8.57 -15.97
CA ASP A 23 1.09 8.89 -15.27
C ASP A 23 2.26 7.97 -15.68
N ARG A 24 3.35 7.97 -14.90
CA ARG A 24 4.52 7.11 -15.17
C ARG A 24 4.18 5.61 -15.10
N TYR A 25 3.26 5.20 -14.24
CA TYR A 25 2.87 3.78 -14.11
C TYR A 25 2.14 3.30 -15.36
N SER A 26 1.33 4.16 -15.99
CA SER A 26 0.71 3.88 -17.30
C SER A 26 1.75 3.60 -18.38
N GLN A 27 2.88 4.33 -18.36
CA GLN A 27 3.98 4.13 -19.32
C GLN A 27 4.74 2.82 -19.06
N MET A 28 4.69 2.30 -17.84
CA MET A 28 5.34 1.06 -17.42
C MET A 28 4.44 -0.18 -17.58
N GLY A 29 3.20 0.00 -18.07
CA GLY A 29 2.21 -1.07 -18.18
C GLY A 29 1.48 -1.38 -16.86
N GLU A 30 1.52 -0.45 -15.91
CA GLU A 30 0.91 -0.58 -14.58
C GLU A 30 -0.33 0.34 -14.44
N ALA A 31 -1.01 0.66 -15.55
CA ALA A 31 -2.16 1.57 -15.58
C ALA A 31 -3.38 1.04 -14.80
N ASP A 32 -3.55 -0.29 -14.75
CA ASP A 32 -4.73 -0.91 -14.14
C ASP A 32 -4.80 -0.60 -12.63
N ALA A 33 -3.65 -0.59 -11.93
CA ALA A 33 -3.61 -0.20 -10.52
C ALA A 33 -4.07 1.25 -10.27
N VAL A 34 -3.89 2.13 -11.25
CA VAL A 34 -4.31 3.54 -11.14
C VAL A 34 -5.81 3.70 -11.35
N SER A 35 -6.41 2.89 -12.24
CA SER A 35 -7.84 2.97 -12.55
C SER A 35 -8.72 2.33 -11.47
N ASP A 36 -8.22 1.30 -10.78
CA ASP A 36 -8.98 0.54 -9.79
C ASP A 36 -9.31 1.33 -8.52
N VAL A 37 -8.61 2.44 -8.26
CA VAL A 37 -8.99 3.37 -7.18
C VAL A 37 -10.46 3.79 -7.25
N LEU A 38 -11.03 3.87 -8.45
CA LEU A 38 -12.45 4.24 -8.62
C LEU A 38 -13.41 3.15 -8.13
N GLU A 39 -13.03 1.87 -8.17
CA GLU A 39 -13.85 0.80 -7.60
C GLU A 39 -13.91 0.93 -6.08
N GLU A 40 -12.78 1.18 -5.43
CA GLU A 40 -12.74 1.43 -3.98
C GLU A 40 -13.54 2.67 -3.60
N VAL A 41 -13.36 3.77 -4.35
CA VAL A 41 -14.11 5.02 -4.16
C VAL A 41 -15.60 4.78 -4.28
N ASN A 42 -16.06 4.01 -5.27
CA ASN A 42 -17.47 3.70 -5.47
C ASN A 42 -18.01 2.82 -4.33
N ALA A 43 -17.29 1.80 -3.92
CA ALA A 43 -17.68 0.92 -2.82
C ALA A 43 -17.84 1.68 -1.50
N VAL A 44 -16.88 2.56 -1.18
CA VAL A 44 -16.96 3.41 0.02
C VAL A 44 -18.09 4.43 -0.10
N TYR A 45 -18.23 5.08 -1.26
CA TYR A 45 -19.29 6.03 -1.52
C TYR A 45 -20.67 5.41 -1.28
N ASP A 46 -20.94 4.25 -1.88
CA ASP A 46 -22.22 3.56 -1.77
C ASP A 46 -22.49 3.12 -0.33
N ALA A 47 -21.49 2.60 0.37
CA ALA A 47 -21.62 2.22 1.77
C ALA A 47 -21.98 3.41 2.67
N LEU A 48 -21.32 4.54 2.51
CA LEU A 48 -21.58 5.74 3.27
C LEU A 48 -22.99 6.34 2.97
N GLN A 49 -23.41 6.28 1.72
CA GLN A 49 -24.76 6.68 1.31
C GLN A 49 -25.85 5.81 1.96
N VAL A 50 -25.66 4.48 1.95
CA VAL A 50 -26.56 3.52 2.62
C VAL A 50 -26.63 3.77 4.13
N MET A 51 -25.53 4.23 4.73
CA MET A 51 -25.49 4.63 6.15
C MET A 51 -26.17 5.97 6.42
N GLY A 52 -26.62 6.70 5.40
CA GLY A 52 -27.34 7.97 5.52
C GLY A 52 -26.45 9.20 5.60
N HIS A 53 -25.18 9.11 5.21
CA HIS A 53 -24.27 10.25 5.14
C HIS A 53 -24.41 11.01 3.82
N SER A 54 -24.11 12.32 3.83
CA SER A 54 -23.96 13.12 2.61
C SER A 54 -22.50 13.05 2.15
N VAL A 55 -22.24 12.50 0.97
CA VAL A 55 -20.87 12.24 0.50
C VAL A 55 -20.56 13.04 -0.75
N ALA A 56 -19.44 13.77 -0.72
CA ALA A 56 -18.87 14.42 -1.89
C ALA A 56 -17.57 13.69 -2.29
N LYS A 57 -17.48 13.26 -3.55
CA LYS A 57 -16.24 12.72 -4.13
C LYS A 57 -15.30 13.87 -4.48
N VAL A 58 -14.07 13.82 -4.00
CA VAL A 58 -13.06 14.88 -4.16
C VAL A 58 -11.78 14.28 -4.75
N PRO A 59 -11.69 14.21 -6.09
CA PRO A 59 -10.47 13.80 -6.76
C PRO A 59 -9.36 14.83 -6.56
N LEU A 60 -8.17 14.39 -6.24
CA LEU A 60 -6.98 15.22 -6.17
C LEU A 60 -6.07 14.95 -7.35
N VAL A 61 -5.55 16.04 -7.91
CA VAL A 61 -4.57 16.02 -9.02
C VAL A 61 -3.34 16.85 -8.63
N PRO A 62 -2.17 16.57 -9.22
CA PRO A 62 -1.02 17.46 -9.08
C PRO A 62 -1.31 18.88 -9.61
N PRO A 63 -0.64 19.93 -9.09
CA PRO A 63 0.42 19.87 -8.10
C PRO A 63 -0.09 19.85 -6.64
N ILE A 64 0.76 19.38 -5.73
CA ILE A 64 0.44 19.29 -4.28
C ILE A 64 0.07 20.64 -3.64
N ASP A 65 0.58 21.72 -4.18
CA ASP A 65 0.36 23.09 -3.66
C ASP A 65 -1.13 23.49 -3.72
N ASP A 66 -1.89 23.00 -4.69
CA ASP A 66 -3.30 23.30 -4.87
C ASP A 66 -4.18 22.52 -3.90
N VAL A 67 -3.73 21.35 -3.43
CA VAL A 67 -4.50 20.45 -2.56
C VAL A 67 -4.92 21.14 -1.26
N ARG A 68 -4.05 21.96 -0.67
CA ARG A 68 -4.37 22.69 0.56
C ARG A 68 -5.58 23.62 0.39
N THR A 69 -5.65 24.30 -0.73
CA THR A 69 -6.77 25.21 -1.04
C THR A 69 -8.06 24.42 -1.25
N ILE A 70 -7.98 23.33 -2.03
CA ILE A 70 -9.12 22.44 -2.28
C ILE A 70 -9.69 21.95 -0.94
N LEU A 71 -8.84 21.36 -0.08
CA LEU A 71 -9.27 20.82 1.22
C LEU A 71 -9.87 21.88 2.15
N ALA A 72 -9.35 23.12 2.13
CA ALA A 72 -9.81 24.21 2.99
C ALA A 72 -11.21 24.72 2.60
N GLU A 73 -11.58 24.62 1.33
CA GLU A 73 -12.87 25.08 0.80
C GLU A 73 -14.00 24.04 0.99
N LEU A 74 -13.66 22.79 1.39
CA LEU A 74 -14.66 21.73 1.55
C LEU A 74 -15.56 21.95 2.76
N ASP A 75 -16.86 21.99 2.54
CA ASP A 75 -17.89 21.94 3.59
C ASP A 75 -18.12 20.46 3.99
N ALA A 76 -17.24 19.94 4.82
CA ALA A 76 -17.27 18.56 5.31
C ALA A 76 -17.02 18.49 6.82
N ASP A 77 -17.70 17.56 7.48
CA ASP A 77 -17.48 17.24 8.90
C ASP A 77 -16.28 16.32 9.09
N ILE A 78 -16.04 15.41 8.12
CA ILE A 78 -14.99 14.41 8.16
C ILE A 78 -14.45 14.16 6.73
N PHE A 79 -13.16 13.89 6.65
CA PHE A 79 -12.51 13.42 5.42
C PHE A 79 -12.39 11.89 5.45
N PHE A 80 -12.97 11.21 4.48
CA PHE A 80 -12.66 9.80 4.23
C PHE A 80 -11.50 9.75 3.24
N ASN A 81 -10.32 9.34 3.73
CA ASN A 81 -9.09 9.46 2.98
C ASN A 81 -8.72 8.14 2.29
N LEU A 82 -8.77 8.15 0.97
CA LEU A 82 -8.28 7.11 0.06
C LEU A 82 -7.13 7.63 -0.82
N PHE A 83 -6.50 8.74 -0.42
CA PHE A 83 -5.40 9.30 -1.18
C PHE A 83 -4.10 8.58 -0.86
N GLU A 84 -3.44 8.01 -1.87
CA GLU A 84 -2.24 7.17 -1.77
C GLU A 84 -0.96 7.86 -2.28
N GLY A 85 -1.00 9.18 -2.49
CA GLY A 85 0.12 9.93 -3.04
C GLY A 85 0.04 10.11 -4.56
N PHE A 86 0.74 11.11 -5.08
CA PHE A 86 0.85 11.30 -6.52
C PHE A 86 1.95 10.41 -7.11
N ALA A 87 1.73 9.90 -8.31
CA ALA A 87 2.69 9.09 -9.04
C ALA A 87 4.06 9.76 -9.14
N GLY A 88 5.10 9.07 -8.66
CA GLY A 88 6.45 9.62 -8.60
C GLY A 88 6.73 10.59 -7.45
N GLN A 89 5.74 10.85 -6.60
CA GLN A 89 5.82 11.70 -5.42
C GLN A 89 5.10 11.02 -4.23
N PRO A 90 5.51 9.81 -3.83
CA PRO A 90 4.79 9.02 -2.82
C PRO A 90 4.72 9.72 -1.46
N GLU A 91 5.66 10.63 -1.15
CA GLU A 91 5.64 11.46 0.06
C GLU A 91 4.41 12.36 0.17
N THR A 92 3.72 12.64 -0.94
CA THR A 92 2.52 13.49 -0.96
C THR A 92 1.35 12.86 -0.19
N GLU A 93 1.31 11.53 -0.01
CA GLU A 93 0.35 10.86 0.86
C GLU A 93 0.43 11.40 2.30
N ALA A 94 1.63 11.39 2.87
CA ALA A 94 1.86 11.92 4.21
C ALA A 94 1.62 13.44 4.29
N MET A 95 1.93 14.18 3.22
CA MET A 95 1.69 15.63 3.17
C MET A 95 0.21 15.96 3.22
N VAL A 96 -0.64 15.25 2.46
CA VAL A 96 -2.10 15.45 2.47
C VAL A 96 -2.70 15.11 3.82
N ALA A 97 -2.30 13.98 4.44
CA ALA A 97 -2.71 13.65 5.81
C ALA A 97 -2.31 14.74 6.81
N GLY A 98 -1.11 15.31 6.67
CA GLY A 98 -0.63 16.43 7.46
C GLY A 98 -1.45 17.71 7.28
N MET A 99 -1.87 18.02 6.05
CA MET A 99 -2.75 19.16 5.75
C MET A 99 -4.11 18.99 6.42
N MET A 100 -4.74 17.82 6.32
CA MET A 100 -6.02 17.53 6.98
C MET A 100 -5.91 17.66 8.50
N ALA A 101 -4.84 17.14 9.09
CA ALA A 101 -4.58 17.25 10.52
C ALA A 101 -4.40 18.72 10.97
N ALA A 102 -3.67 19.53 10.19
CA ALA A 102 -3.45 20.95 10.47
C ALA A 102 -4.73 21.80 10.40
N MET A 103 -5.72 21.36 9.61
CA MET A 103 -7.04 21.98 9.54
C MET A 103 -7.95 21.59 10.71
N GLY A 104 -7.53 20.67 11.58
CA GLY A 104 -8.32 20.17 12.69
C GLY A 104 -9.56 19.36 12.28
N LYS A 105 -9.64 18.92 11.04
CA LYS A 105 -10.72 18.07 10.54
C LYS A 105 -10.44 16.60 10.89
N PRO A 106 -11.42 15.85 11.40
CA PRO A 106 -11.29 14.39 11.52
C PRO A 106 -11.07 13.77 10.14
N PHE A 107 -10.20 12.75 10.07
CA PHE A 107 -9.99 11.99 8.83
C PHE A 107 -9.73 10.51 9.15
N THR A 108 -10.00 9.64 8.17
CA THR A 108 -9.70 8.20 8.25
C THR A 108 -8.26 7.94 7.78
N GLY A 109 -7.71 6.81 8.19
CA GLY A 109 -6.34 6.41 7.86
C GLY A 109 -5.31 6.81 8.90
N SER A 110 -4.05 6.60 8.58
CA SER A 110 -2.93 6.84 9.47
C SER A 110 -2.50 8.31 9.50
N ALA A 111 -1.88 8.73 10.60
CA ALA A 111 -1.31 10.07 10.71
C ALA A 111 -0.06 10.23 9.82
N ALA A 112 0.21 11.46 9.38
CA ALA A 112 1.33 11.79 8.49
C ALA A 112 2.70 11.20 8.92
N PRO A 113 3.12 11.22 10.20
CA PRO A 113 4.38 10.59 10.59
C PRO A 113 4.42 9.08 10.38
N THR A 114 3.28 8.41 10.54
CA THR A 114 3.15 6.95 10.32
C THR A 114 3.26 6.63 8.83
N LEU A 115 2.55 7.38 7.99
CA LEU A 115 2.62 7.23 6.54
C LEU A 115 4.04 7.48 6.00
N ALA A 116 4.67 8.58 6.43
CA ALA A 116 6.05 8.88 6.06
C ALA A 116 7.07 7.82 6.50
N LEU A 117 6.85 7.18 7.65
CA LEU A 117 7.66 6.06 8.12
C LEU A 117 7.41 4.80 7.30
N ALA A 118 6.14 4.44 7.09
CA ALA A 118 5.74 3.22 6.39
C ALA A 118 6.17 3.24 4.91
N LEU A 119 6.20 4.40 4.29
CA LEU A 119 6.67 4.59 2.92
C LEU A 119 8.10 4.08 2.71
N ASP A 120 9.02 4.33 3.65
CA ASP A 120 10.39 3.82 3.57
C ASP A 120 10.49 2.46 4.28
N LYS A 121 10.38 1.38 3.51
CA LYS A 121 10.39 -0.01 4.03
C LYS A 121 11.64 -0.32 4.86
N ALA A 122 12.79 0.27 4.54
CA ALA A 122 14.02 0.06 5.30
C ALA A 122 13.92 0.69 6.70
N LYS A 123 13.41 1.93 6.79
CA LYS A 123 13.17 2.59 8.08
C LYS A 123 12.10 1.89 8.90
N ALA A 124 11.02 1.43 8.27
CA ALA A 124 10.01 0.64 8.94
C ALA A 124 10.61 -0.63 9.56
N LYS A 125 11.48 -1.33 8.84
CA LYS A 125 12.20 -2.52 9.35
C LYS A 125 13.13 -2.19 10.52
N GLU A 126 13.85 -1.07 10.45
CA GLU A 126 14.70 -0.62 11.57
C GLU A 126 13.88 -0.40 12.84
N LEU A 127 12.71 0.23 12.72
CA LEU A 127 11.82 0.43 13.86
C LEU A 127 11.25 -0.89 14.41
N LEU A 128 10.84 -1.80 13.53
CA LEU A 128 10.33 -3.13 13.93
C LEU A 128 11.41 -3.91 14.68
N MET A 129 12.64 -3.94 14.17
CA MET A 129 13.77 -4.60 14.85
C MET A 129 14.07 -3.95 16.20
N ALA A 130 14.06 -2.62 16.28
CA ALA A 130 14.26 -1.91 17.56
C ALA A 130 13.15 -2.22 18.59
N ALA A 131 11.94 -2.51 18.10
CA ALA A 131 10.82 -2.95 18.94
C ALA A 131 10.81 -4.46 19.26
N GLY A 132 11.82 -5.21 18.81
CA GLY A 132 11.90 -6.67 19.02
C GLY A 132 10.98 -7.49 18.12
N VAL A 133 10.42 -6.89 17.06
CA VAL A 133 9.59 -7.59 16.07
C VAL A 133 10.50 -8.20 15.01
N ASN A 134 10.35 -9.50 14.78
CA ASN A 134 11.12 -10.20 13.75
C ASN A 134 10.77 -9.70 12.35
N THR A 135 11.80 -9.49 11.54
CA THR A 135 11.67 -9.15 10.13
C THR A 135 12.81 -9.83 9.35
N PRO A 136 12.63 -10.20 8.08
CA PRO A 136 13.69 -10.79 7.27
C PRO A 136 14.96 -9.93 7.28
N ARG A 137 16.14 -10.56 7.27
CA ARG A 137 17.39 -9.82 7.09
C ARG A 137 17.36 -9.10 5.74
N TYR A 138 17.93 -7.89 5.69
CA TYR A 138 17.84 -7.07 4.50
C TYR A 138 19.08 -6.20 4.30
N GLN A 139 19.23 -5.71 3.08
CA GLN A 139 20.16 -4.66 2.70
C GLN A 139 19.48 -3.69 1.74
N VAL A 140 19.82 -2.41 1.83
CA VAL A 140 19.50 -1.45 0.77
C VAL A 140 20.68 -1.40 -0.18
N LEU A 141 20.46 -1.74 -1.43
CA LEU A 141 21.52 -1.81 -2.45
C LEU A 141 21.25 -0.85 -3.60
N TYR A 142 22.37 -0.50 -4.23
CA TYR A 142 22.44 0.30 -5.45
C TYR A 142 23.32 -0.48 -6.45
N PRO A 143 23.26 -0.19 -7.77
CA PRO A 143 24.11 -0.86 -8.75
C PRO A 143 25.59 -0.81 -8.41
N HIS A 144 26.07 0.32 -7.84
CA HIS A 144 27.48 0.51 -7.46
C HIS A 144 27.87 -0.09 -6.09
N THR A 145 26.91 -0.63 -5.32
CA THR A 145 27.17 -1.23 -4.00
C THR A 145 27.03 -2.73 -3.98
N MET A 146 26.90 -3.38 -5.14
CA MET A 146 26.66 -4.82 -5.25
C MET A 146 27.74 -5.70 -4.61
N ASP A 147 28.98 -5.18 -4.47
CA ASP A 147 30.04 -5.88 -3.78
C ASP A 147 29.85 -6.00 -2.27
N ASN A 148 28.94 -5.19 -1.70
CA ASN A 148 28.58 -5.25 -0.28
C ASN A 148 27.48 -6.29 0.02
N PHE A 149 26.95 -6.98 -1.00
CA PHE A 149 25.90 -7.99 -0.79
C PHE A 149 26.42 -9.14 0.08
N CYS A 150 25.68 -9.45 1.17
CA CYS A 150 26.07 -10.45 2.15
C CYS A 150 24.90 -11.33 2.67
N LEU A 151 23.73 -11.28 2.04
CA LEU A 151 22.61 -12.14 2.38
C LEU A 151 22.74 -13.51 1.69
N GLN A 152 21.92 -14.46 2.14
CA GLN A 152 21.84 -15.79 1.53
C GLN A 152 20.68 -15.85 0.53
N PHE A 153 20.88 -16.51 -0.59
CA PHE A 153 19.80 -16.80 -1.55
C PHE A 153 18.86 -17.90 -1.05
N PRO A 154 17.57 -17.88 -1.44
CA PRO A 154 16.95 -16.89 -2.30
C PRO A 154 16.70 -15.56 -1.59
N VAL A 155 16.75 -14.45 -2.35
CA VAL A 155 16.37 -13.13 -1.85
C VAL A 155 15.31 -12.51 -2.73
N ILE A 156 14.52 -11.59 -2.16
CA ILE A 156 13.53 -10.80 -2.89
C ILE A 156 14.02 -9.36 -3.03
N VAL A 157 13.90 -8.81 -4.22
CA VAL A 157 14.30 -7.44 -4.55
C VAL A 157 13.06 -6.60 -4.82
N LYS A 158 12.89 -5.51 -4.09
CA LYS A 158 11.71 -4.63 -4.20
C LYS A 158 12.08 -3.15 -4.10
N PRO A 159 11.24 -2.26 -4.62
CA PRO A 159 11.39 -0.82 -4.39
C PRO A 159 11.32 -0.50 -2.89
N VAL A 160 12.16 0.46 -2.44
CA VAL A 160 12.13 0.89 -1.03
C VAL A 160 10.85 1.63 -0.69
N ALA A 161 10.32 2.44 -1.63
CA ALA A 161 9.27 3.42 -1.37
C ALA A 161 8.11 3.36 -2.41
N GLU A 162 7.69 2.18 -2.78
CA GLU A 162 6.51 1.95 -3.62
C GLU A 162 5.55 1.01 -2.92
N ASP A 163 4.24 1.18 -3.15
CA ASP A 163 3.17 0.33 -2.64
C ASP A 163 2.46 -0.42 -3.77
N ALA A 164 1.26 -0.95 -3.57
CA ALA A 164 0.43 -1.65 -4.56
C ALA A 164 1.15 -2.75 -5.37
N SER A 165 2.27 -3.28 -4.87
CA SER A 165 3.16 -4.24 -5.57
C SER A 165 3.79 -3.71 -6.86
N HIS A 166 3.87 -2.38 -7.06
CA HIS A 166 4.59 -1.80 -8.18
C HIS A 166 6.02 -2.35 -8.26
N GLY A 167 6.43 -2.79 -9.45
CA GLY A 167 7.74 -3.39 -9.69
C GLY A 167 7.91 -4.83 -9.22
N MET A 168 6.88 -5.45 -8.63
CA MET A 168 6.93 -6.82 -8.11
C MET A 168 6.44 -7.82 -9.15
N THR A 169 7.33 -8.68 -9.62
CA THR A 169 7.05 -9.76 -10.57
C THR A 169 7.64 -11.07 -10.05
N GLN A 170 7.38 -12.20 -10.71
CA GLN A 170 8.04 -13.47 -10.38
C GLN A 170 9.57 -13.35 -10.35
N ASP A 171 10.15 -12.46 -11.17
CA ASP A 171 11.60 -12.23 -11.24
C ASP A 171 12.14 -11.42 -10.04
N SER A 172 11.26 -10.93 -9.17
CA SER A 172 11.68 -10.23 -7.96
C SER A 172 12.34 -11.15 -6.94
N VAL A 173 12.08 -12.46 -7.00
CA VAL A 173 12.77 -13.46 -6.20
C VAL A 173 13.92 -14.04 -7.03
N VAL A 174 15.15 -13.86 -6.54
CA VAL A 174 16.37 -14.23 -7.25
C VAL A 174 17.19 -15.25 -6.46
N ASN A 175 17.85 -16.15 -7.19
CA ASN A 175 18.56 -17.30 -6.62
C ASN A 175 20.08 -17.21 -6.79
N ASP A 176 20.56 -16.22 -7.53
CA ASP A 176 21.99 -16.05 -7.79
C ASP A 176 22.37 -14.57 -7.97
N ARG A 177 23.69 -14.31 -7.98
CA ARG A 177 24.23 -12.97 -8.08
C ARG A 177 23.94 -12.28 -9.41
N THR A 178 23.86 -13.01 -10.51
CA THR A 178 23.60 -12.42 -11.83
C THR A 178 22.18 -11.88 -11.91
N ALA A 179 21.19 -12.68 -11.48
CA ALA A 179 19.80 -12.26 -11.39
C ALA A 179 19.62 -11.10 -10.40
N LEU A 180 20.33 -11.12 -9.25
CA LEU A 180 20.32 -10.05 -8.27
C LEU A 180 20.77 -8.71 -8.87
N ILE A 181 21.89 -8.69 -9.61
CA ILE A 181 22.40 -7.47 -10.24
C ILE A 181 21.35 -6.89 -11.19
N GLY A 182 20.83 -7.73 -12.10
CA GLY A 182 19.81 -7.27 -13.06
C GLY A 182 18.55 -6.73 -12.41
N GLN A 183 18.08 -7.38 -11.33
CA GLN A 183 16.88 -6.94 -10.63
C GLN A 183 17.11 -5.66 -9.81
N VAL A 184 18.27 -5.49 -9.17
CA VAL A 184 18.64 -4.24 -8.48
C VAL A 184 18.74 -3.09 -9.47
N GLU A 185 19.36 -3.30 -10.64
CA GLU A 185 19.45 -2.29 -11.70
C GLU A 185 18.05 -1.88 -12.18
N LYS A 186 17.17 -2.85 -12.46
CA LYS A 186 15.79 -2.62 -12.90
C LYS A 186 15.00 -1.79 -11.87
N VAL A 187 15.05 -2.18 -10.59
CA VAL A 187 14.34 -1.47 -9.52
C VAL A 187 14.90 -0.06 -9.34
N CYS A 188 16.22 0.10 -9.30
CA CYS A 188 16.84 1.41 -9.14
C CYS A 188 16.54 2.36 -10.31
N LEU A 189 16.48 1.84 -11.53
CA LEU A 189 16.18 2.65 -12.72
C LEU A 189 14.74 3.18 -12.69
N ASN A 190 13.79 2.33 -12.30
CA ASN A 190 12.36 2.61 -12.46
C ASN A 190 11.70 3.18 -11.19
N TYR A 191 12.26 2.93 -9.99
CA TYR A 191 11.58 3.17 -8.71
C TYR A 191 12.46 3.90 -7.68
N GLY A 192 12.97 5.06 -8.05
CA GLY A 192 13.60 5.98 -7.09
C GLY A 192 15.03 5.64 -6.65
N GLY A 193 15.76 4.83 -7.44
CA GLY A 193 17.22 4.67 -7.32
C GLY A 193 17.70 3.77 -6.18
N ARG A 194 16.81 3.19 -5.36
CA ARG A 194 17.15 2.32 -4.22
C ARG A 194 16.40 1.00 -4.28
N ALA A 195 17.10 -0.12 -4.10
CA ALA A 195 16.49 -1.44 -4.00
C ALA A 195 16.61 -1.99 -2.58
N LEU A 196 15.50 -2.43 -2.01
CA LEU A 196 15.48 -3.25 -0.79
C LEU A 196 15.64 -4.71 -1.20
N VAL A 197 16.69 -5.34 -0.71
CA VAL A 197 16.96 -6.77 -0.89
C VAL A 197 16.77 -7.46 0.45
N GLU A 198 15.89 -8.46 0.50
CA GLU A 198 15.54 -9.19 1.73
C GLU A 198 15.71 -10.69 1.52
N GLU A 199 16.00 -11.44 2.57
CA GLU A 199 15.88 -12.89 2.56
C GLU A 199 14.43 -13.27 2.22
N PHE A 200 14.24 -14.10 1.20
CA PHE A 200 12.91 -14.53 0.80
C PHE A 200 12.39 -15.63 1.73
N LEU A 201 11.26 -15.35 2.36
CA LEU A 201 10.57 -16.31 3.21
C LEU A 201 9.41 -16.93 2.42
N ASN A 202 9.56 -18.18 2.03
CA ASN A 202 8.49 -18.93 1.37
C ASN A 202 7.52 -19.48 2.43
N GLY A 203 6.49 -18.70 2.77
CA GLY A 203 5.56 -19.04 3.84
C GLY A 203 4.14 -18.54 3.56
N ARG A 204 3.33 -18.51 4.61
CA ARG A 204 1.97 -17.95 4.58
C ARG A 204 2.04 -16.42 4.58
N GLU A 205 1.15 -15.79 3.84
CA GLU A 205 1.01 -14.33 3.81
C GLU A 205 -0.28 -13.93 4.52
N LEU A 206 -0.13 -13.27 5.67
CA LEU A 206 -1.23 -12.88 6.54
C LEU A 206 -1.29 -11.36 6.65
N SER A 207 -2.52 -10.81 6.71
CA SER A 207 -2.77 -9.39 6.92
C SER A 207 -3.66 -9.17 8.14
N ALA A 208 -3.25 -8.24 9.01
CA ALA A 208 -3.99 -7.84 10.19
C ALA A 208 -4.39 -6.36 10.10
N THR A 209 -5.68 -6.08 10.01
CA THR A 209 -6.20 -4.71 10.03
C THR A 209 -6.41 -4.26 11.47
N ILE A 210 -5.89 -3.08 11.80
CA ILE A 210 -5.98 -2.51 13.15
C ILE A 210 -6.82 -1.24 13.10
N MET A 211 -7.83 -1.14 13.96
CA MET A 211 -8.70 0.01 14.12
C MET A 211 -8.52 0.67 15.50
N GLY A 212 -8.58 2.00 15.52
CA GLY A 212 -8.54 2.80 16.71
C GLY A 212 -7.15 3.29 17.10
N MET A 213 -7.10 4.42 17.81
CA MET A 213 -5.84 5.08 18.21
C MET A 213 -5.42 4.77 19.64
N ARG A 214 -6.34 4.94 20.62
CA ARG A 214 -6.02 4.79 22.06
C ARG A 214 -6.20 3.38 22.57
N LYS A 215 -7.12 2.66 21.98
CA LYS A 215 -7.41 1.24 22.29
C LYS A 215 -7.55 0.54 20.95
N PRO A 216 -6.43 0.19 20.33
CA PRO A 216 -6.47 -0.48 19.04
C PRO A 216 -7.15 -1.85 19.18
N ILE A 217 -7.99 -2.16 18.21
CA ILE A 217 -8.59 -3.49 18.05
C ILE A 217 -8.06 -4.10 16.77
N VAL A 218 -7.71 -5.36 16.82
CA VAL A 218 -7.35 -6.14 15.64
C VAL A 218 -8.63 -6.72 15.06
N LEU A 219 -8.91 -6.46 13.80
CA LEU A 219 -10.00 -7.09 13.07
C LEU A 219 -9.62 -8.53 12.70
N SER A 220 -10.53 -9.25 12.04
CA SER A 220 -10.23 -10.60 11.56
C SER A 220 -8.97 -10.58 10.68
N ILE A 221 -8.05 -11.48 10.97
CA ILE A 221 -6.85 -11.69 10.15
C ILE A 221 -7.27 -12.34 8.85
N SER A 222 -6.75 -11.85 7.74
CA SER A 222 -6.90 -12.46 6.42
C SER A 222 -5.60 -13.13 5.96
N GLU A 223 -5.72 -14.05 5.03
CA GLU A 223 -4.60 -14.79 4.44
C GLU A 223 -4.71 -14.75 2.92
N ILE A 224 -3.58 -14.64 2.25
CA ILE A 224 -3.48 -14.95 0.83
C ILE A 224 -3.04 -16.41 0.71
N VAL A 225 -3.93 -17.23 0.17
CA VAL A 225 -3.68 -18.65 -0.08
C VAL A 225 -3.12 -18.79 -1.49
N PHE A 226 -1.91 -19.33 -1.60
CA PHE A 226 -1.25 -19.57 -2.88
C PHE A 226 -1.48 -21.01 -3.34
N SER A 227 -1.94 -21.18 -4.59
CA SER A 227 -2.08 -22.45 -5.30
C SER A 227 -1.27 -22.46 -6.60
N LEU A 228 -0.13 -21.77 -6.60
CA LEU A 228 0.71 -21.54 -7.76
C LEU A 228 1.29 -22.83 -8.32
N PRO A 229 1.52 -22.91 -9.65
CA PRO A 229 2.29 -23.99 -10.26
C PRO A 229 3.69 -24.13 -9.66
N ASP A 230 4.24 -25.35 -9.70
CA ASP A 230 5.58 -25.67 -9.21
C ASP A 230 6.63 -24.72 -9.79
N GLY A 231 7.52 -24.24 -8.94
CA GLY A 231 8.66 -23.39 -9.30
C GLY A 231 8.36 -21.89 -9.24
N LEU A 232 7.12 -21.47 -9.03
CA LEU A 232 6.80 -20.06 -8.79
C LEU A 232 6.87 -19.75 -7.29
N PRO A 233 7.48 -18.60 -6.89
CA PRO A 233 7.55 -18.21 -5.49
C PRO A 233 6.19 -17.74 -4.98
N ASN A 234 5.84 -18.14 -3.75
CA ASN A 234 4.64 -17.65 -3.08
C ASN A 234 4.83 -16.19 -2.66
N MET A 235 4.26 -15.27 -3.43
CA MET A 235 4.30 -13.84 -3.16
C MET A 235 3.18 -13.12 -3.91
N LEU A 236 2.73 -11.99 -3.38
CA LEU A 236 1.75 -11.17 -4.02
C LEU A 236 2.44 -10.22 -5.02
N THR A 237 2.40 -10.58 -6.30
CA THR A 237 2.96 -9.79 -7.40
C THR A 237 2.03 -8.66 -7.82
N PHE A 238 2.50 -7.76 -8.70
CA PHE A 238 1.63 -6.82 -9.40
C PHE A 238 0.58 -7.57 -10.23
N GLY A 239 1.00 -8.59 -10.97
CA GLY A 239 0.08 -9.44 -11.76
C GLY A 239 -0.99 -10.12 -10.92
N ALA A 240 -0.67 -10.55 -9.69
CA ALA A 240 -1.64 -11.15 -8.78
C ALA A 240 -2.80 -10.21 -8.40
N LYS A 241 -2.57 -8.92 -8.42
CA LYS A 241 -3.57 -7.91 -8.02
C LYS A 241 -4.34 -7.34 -9.21
N TRP A 242 -3.66 -7.09 -10.33
CA TRP A 242 -4.14 -6.18 -11.36
C TRP A 242 -4.28 -6.79 -12.75
N LEU A 243 -3.64 -7.93 -13.04
CA LEU A 243 -3.61 -8.52 -14.37
C LEU A 243 -4.44 -9.81 -14.44
N THR A 244 -5.66 -9.70 -14.91
CA THR A 244 -6.62 -10.83 -14.97
C THR A 244 -6.14 -12.02 -15.82
N ASP A 245 -5.18 -11.82 -16.71
CA ASP A 245 -4.58 -12.88 -17.53
C ASP A 245 -3.31 -13.48 -16.91
N ASP A 246 -2.86 -12.96 -15.74
CA ASP A 246 -1.64 -13.43 -15.06
C ASP A 246 -1.90 -14.73 -14.28
N VAL A 247 -0.93 -15.64 -14.29
CA VAL A 247 -1.01 -16.90 -13.54
C VAL A 247 -1.17 -16.66 -12.05
N TYR A 248 -0.54 -15.63 -11.50
CA TYR A 248 -0.68 -15.27 -10.10
C TYR A 248 -2.10 -14.81 -9.76
N PHE A 249 -2.79 -14.09 -10.65
CA PHE A 249 -4.17 -13.63 -10.42
C PHE A 249 -5.11 -14.81 -10.16
N HIS A 250 -4.96 -15.90 -10.90
CA HIS A 250 -5.81 -17.08 -10.80
C HIS A 250 -5.43 -18.05 -9.68
N HIS A 251 -4.28 -17.83 -9.03
CA HIS A 251 -3.71 -18.75 -8.04
C HIS A 251 -3.37 -18.07 -6.71
N THR A 252 -3.98 -16.91 -6.44
CA THR A 252 -3.87 -16.18 -5.17
C THR A 252 -5.26 -15.83 -4.67
N ASP A 253 -5.74 -16.54 -3.65
CA ASP A 253 -7.08 -16.40 -3.11
C ASP A 253 -7.06 -15.73 -1.74
N PRO A 254 -7.75 -14.57 -1.54
CA PRO A 254 -7.91 -13.97 -0.23
C PRO A 254 -8.93 -14.75 0.61
N VAL A 255 -8.55 -15.15 1.81
CA VAL A 255 -9.42 -15.84 2.78
C VAL A 255 -9.51 -15.05 4.07
N CYS A 256 -10.74 -14.81 4.56
CA CYS A 256 -10.96 -14.13 5.82
C CYS A 256 -12.17 -14.79 6.55
N PRO A 257 -12.06 -15.18 7.81
CA PRO A 257 -10.84 -15.18 8.63
C PRO A 257 -9.83 -16.24 8.20
N ALA A 258 -8.55 -15.96 8.39
CA ALA A 258 -7.49 -16.92 8.21
C ALA A 258 -7.60 -18.07 9.23
N GLN A 259 -7.22 -19.28 8.83
CA GLN A 259 -7.12 -20.41 9.76
C GLN A 259 -5.75 -20.34 10.48
N ILE A 260 -5.77 -19.76 11.67
CA ILE A 260 -4.59 -19.63 12.55
C ILE A 260 -4.93 -20.23 13.92
N ASP A 261 -3.95 -20.85 14.56
CA ASP A 261 -4.08 -21.32 15.92
C ASP A 261 -4.08 -20.14 16.90
N ASP A 262 -4.74 -20.28 18.05
CA ASP A 262 -4.83 -19.27 19.11
C ASP A 262 -3.48 -18.98 19.77
#